data_c75a92f0a0b4e4253e0a45b85b96272c
#
_entry.id   c75a92f0a0b4e4253e0a45b85b96272c
#
_cell.length_a   1.000
_cell.length_b   1.000
_cell.length_c   1.000
_cell.angle_alpha   90.00
_cell.angle_beta   90.00
_cell.angle_gamma   90.00
#
_symmetry.space_group_name_H-M   'P 1'
#
loop_
_entity.id
_entity.type
_entity.pdbx_description
1 polymer ?
#
loop_
_entity_poly.entity_id
_entity_poly.type
_entity_poly.pdbx_seq_one_letter_code
_entity_poly.pdbx_strand_id
1 'polypeptide(L)'
;MKVFLGGTCAESKWREKLIPLLKCEYFNPVVEDWTPECQENEEKEKKICDYHLYVITPKMKGVYSIAEAVNDSKDHAHCKCIFCMTREEDDMDWDKDEYKSLCAVSNMIASNGGIIFGSLNDVAEYLNNEYEKIEKRQKEIDGERMYGYYKKRTEHLLRLFNKLIKEILPAGWYCMAMDTWQCEEEEVEECIRRLNRPFVQKLIKRKKF
;
A
#
# COMPACT_ATOMS: atom_id res chain seq x y z
N MET A 1 -2.70 3.39 1.77
CA MET A 1 -3.91 3.75 0.97
C MET A 1 -4.90 4.45 1.88
N LYS A 2 -5.35 5.64 1.48
CA LYS A 2 -6.29 6.47 2.24
C LYS A 2 -7.49 6.88 1.38
N VAL A 3 -8.68 6.90 1.95
CA VAL A 3 -9.94 7.17 1.26
C VAL A 3 -10.63 8.40 1.84
N PHE A 4 -10.99 9.37 1.00
CA PHE A 4 -11.86 10.48 1.37
C PHE A 4 -13.32 10.04 1.34
N LEU A 5 -14.10 10.35 2.39
CA LEU A 5 -15.50 9.92 2.55
C LEU A 5 -16.48 11.09 2.34
N GLY A 6 -16.64 11.50 1.09
CA GLY A 6 -17.63 12.51 0.68
C GLY A 6 -19.04 11.94 0.50
N GLY A 7 -20.01 12.81 0.27
CA GLY A 7 -21.38 12.41 -0.03
C GLY A 7 -22.42 12.91 0.96
N THR A 8 -23.58 12.24 1.00
CA THR A 8 -24.72 12.64 1.84
C THR A 8 -24.32 12.80 3.29
N CYS A 9 -24.60 13.97 3.83
CA CYS A 9 -24.46 14.33 5.25
C CYS A 9 -25.83 14.28 5.95
N ALA A 10 -25.99 15.09 6.97
CA ALA A 10 -27.19 15.20 7.80
C ALA A 10 -27.54 13.88 8.51
N GLU A 11 -28.75 13.39 8.37
CA GLU A 11 -29.24 12.21 9.09
C GLU A 11 -28.83 10.86 8.45
N SER A 12 -28.00 10.88 7.42
CA SER A 12 -27.53 9.66 6.75
C SER A 12 -26.48 8.92 7.56
N LYS A 13 -26.68 7.62 7.75
CA LYS A 13 -25.83 6.73 8.55
C LYS A 13 -24.90 5.85 7.70
N TRP A 14 -24.73 6.17 6.43
CA TRP A 14 -23.91 5.37 5.54
C TRP A 14 -22.44 5.25 6.01
N ARG A 15 -21.89 6.32 6.62
CA ARG A 15 -20.52 6.29 7.16
C ARG A 15 -20.38 5.33 8.33
N GLU A 16 -21.37 5.34 9.24
CA GLU A 16 -21.42 4.41 10.37
C GLU A 16 -21.50 2.95 9.92
N LYS A 17 -22.17 2.68 8.78
CA LYS A 17 -22.29 1.35 8.17
C LYS A 17 -21.02 0.94 7.40
N LEU A 18 -20.38 1.88 6.70
CA LEU A 18 -19.22 1.58 5.85
C LEU A 18 -17.90 1.50 6.64
N ILE A 19 -17.64 2.46 7.54
CA ILE A 19 -16.36 2.60 8.24
C ILE A 19 -15.90 1.30 8.93
N PRO A 20 -16.77 0.54 9.64
CA PRO A 20 -16.37 -0.72 10.27
C PRO A 20 -15.95 -1.82 9.28
N LEU A 21 -16.29 -1.70 8.00
CA LEU A 21 -15.96 -2.65 6.95
C LEU A 21 -14.62 -2.36 6.27
N LEU A 22 -14.08 -1.15 6.43
CA LEU A 22 -12.85 -0.72 5.77
C LEU A 22 -11.59 -1.22 6.51
N LYS A 23 -10.63 -1.74 5.77
CA LYS A 23 -9.28 -2.11 6.25
C LYS A 23 -8.25 -1.00 6.06
N CYS A 24 -8.54 -0.05 5.19
CA CYS A 24 -7.64 1.06 4.85
C CYS A 24 -7.92 2.30 5.71
N GLU A 25 -6.99 3.23 5.70
CA GLU A 25 -7.18 4.55 6.30
C GLU A 25 -8.25 5.35 5.57
N TYR A 26 -8.94 6.21 6.29
CA TYR A 26 -9.96 7.10 5.72
C TYR A 26 -9.91 8.48 6.35
N PHE A 27 -10.46 9.45 5.64
CA PHE A 27 -10.78 10.77 6.16
C PHE A 27 -12.29 11.01 6.05
N ASN A 28 -12.91 11.30 7.20
CA ASN A 28 -14.33 11.67 7.27
C ASN A 28 -14.44 13.19 7.46
N PRO A 29 -14.94 13.96 6.47
CA PRO A 29 -15.02 15.42 6.54
C PRO A 29 -16.16 15.93 7.44
N VAL A 30 -17.04 15.07 7.93
CA VAL A 30 -18.19 15.49 8.74
C VAL A 30 -17.74 15.95 10.11
N VAL A 31 -18.05 17.19 10.44
CA VAL A 31 -17.81 17.84 11.74
C VAL A 31 -19.11 18.38 12.30
N GLU A 32 -19.23 18.53 13.63
CA GLU A 32 -20.42 19.10 14.26
C GLU A 32 -20.59 20.58 13.90
N ASP A 33 -19.50 21.36 14.01
CA ASP A 33 -19.47 22.79 13.67
C ASP A 33 -18.52 23.02 12.48
N TRP A 34 -19.08 23.46 11.37
CA TRP A 34 -18.30 23.76 10.17
C TRP A 34 -17.66 25.15 10.27
N THR A 35 -16.34 25.23 10.07
CA THR A 35 -15.57 26.46 10.05
C THR A 35 -14.72 26.55 8.78
N PRO A 36 -14.21 27.75 8.41
CA PRO A 36 -13.29 27.87 7.28
C PRO A 36 -12.02 27.01 7.41
N GLU A 37 -11.54 26.79 8.64
CA GLU A 37 -10.38 25.92 8.92
C GLU A 37 -10.73 24.45 8.62
N CYS A 38 -11.97 24.02 8.85
CA CYS A 38 -12.43 22.69 8.49
C CYS A 38 -12.40 22.49 6.97
N GLN A 39 -12.80 23.50 6.20
CA GLN A 39 -12.72 23.47 4.73
C GLN A 39 -11.26 23.36 4.25
N GLU A 40 -10.35 24.16 4.79
CA GLU A 40 -8.93 24.08 4.43
C GLU A 40 -8.34 22.69 4.76
N ASN A 41 -8.73 22.13 5.90
CA ASN A 41 -8.28 20.78 6.28
C ASN A 41 -8.85 19.71 5.35
N GLU A 42 -10.14 19.82 5.00
CA GLU A 42 -10.78 18.93 4.04
C GLU A 42 -10.07 18.95 2.68
N GLU A 43 -9.73 20.13 2.16
CA GLU A 43 -9.01 20.28 0.90
C GLU A 43 -7.60 19.70 0.96
N LYS A 44 -6.90 19.84 2.10
CA LYS A 44 -5.57 19.25 2.32
C LYS A 44 -5.65 17.72 2.37
N GLU A 45 -6.58 17.21 3.16
CA GLU A 45 -6.79 15.78 3.32
C GLU A 45 -7.23 15.12 2.01
N LYS A 46 -8.10 15.77 1.25
CA LYS A 46 -8.56 15.31 -0.06
C LYS A 46 -7.39 15.14 -1.03
N LYS A 47 -6.42 16.07 -1.04
CA LYS A 47 -5.23 16.00 -1.92
C LYS A 47 -4.30 14.83 -1.63
N ILE A 48 -4.29 14.29 -0.42
CA ILE A 48 -3.44 13.16 -0.01
C ILE A 48 -4.17 11.81 -0.05
N CYS A 49 -5.49 11.81 -0.30
CA CYS A 49 -6.27 10.59 -0.43
C CYS A 49 -6.07 9.96 -1.82
N ASP A 50 -5.85 8.64 -1.86
CA ASP A 50 -5.71 7.86 -3.09
C ASP A 50 -7.06 7.65 -3.80
N TYR A 51 -8.14 7.64 -3.02
CA TYR A 51 -9.51 7.45 -3.48
C TYR A 51 -10.43 8.52 -2.91
N HIS A 52 -11.28 9.07 -3.76
CA HIS A 52 -12.39 9.93 -3.35
C HIS A 52 -13.70 9.17 -3.52
N LEU A 53 -14.28 8.74 -2.42
CA LEU A 53 -15.57 8.06 -2.38
C LEU A 53 -16.67 9.06 -2.11
N TYR A 54 -17.67 9.07 -2.98
CA TYR A 54 -18.90 9.84 -2.82
C TYR A 54 -20.10 8.90 -2.71
N VAL A 55 -20.72 8.86 -1.53
CA VAL A 55 -21.93 8.06 -1.30
C VAL A 55 -23.14 8.97 -1.29
N ILE A 56 -24.06 8.73 -2.20
CA ILE A 56 -25.32 9.49 -2.34
C ILE A 56 -26.46 8.57 -1.94
N THR A 57 -27.26 9.02 -0.97
CA THR A 57 -28.39 8.28 -0.41
C THR A 57 -29.68 9.07 -0.54
N PRO A 58 -30.88 8.46 -0.42
CA PRO A 58 -32.16 9.15 -0.48
C PRO A 58 -32.33 10.27 0.57
N LYS A 59 -31.51 10.33 1.59
CA LYS A 59 -31.48 11.42 2.58
C LYS A 59 -30.74 12.66 2.12
N MET A 60 -30.24 12.69 0.88
CA MET A 60 -29.53 13.84 0.33
C MET A 60 -30.43 15.08 0.29
N LYS A 61 -29.91 16.19 0.83
CA LYS A 61 -30.60 17.50 0.78
C LYS A 61 -29.88 18.48 -0.15
N GLY A 62 -28.59 18.36 -0.34
CA GLY A 62 -27.75 19.23 -1.17
C GLY A 62 -27.13 18.48 -2.33
N VAL A 63 -26.75 19.22 -3.36
CA VAL A 63 -26.17 18.66 -4.61
C VAL A 63 -24.63 18.83 -4.70
N TYR A 64 -24.01 19.46 -3.71
CA TYR A 64 -22.59 19.83 -3.78
C TYR A 64 -21.68 18.61 -3.95
N SER A 65 -21.91 17.55 -3.19
CA SER A 65 -21.13 16.31 -3.29
C SER A 65 -21.25 15.63 -4.66
N ILE A 66 -22.36 15.83 -5.38
CA ILE A 66 -22.51 15.37 -6.76
C ILE A 66 -21.58 16.16 -7.68
N ALA A 67 -21.56 17.51 -7.53
CA ALA A 67 -20.68 18.36 -8.32
C ALA A 67 -19.20 18.04 -8.09
N GLU A 68 -18.82 17.79 -6.83
CA GLU A 68 -17.46 17.34 -6.48
C GLU A 68 -17.13 15.99 -7.13
N ALA A 69 -18.02 15.00 -7.04
CA ALA A 69 -17.81 13.69 -7.64
C ALA A 69 -17.61 13.77 -9.16
N VAL A 70 -18.39 14.60 -9.85
CA VAL A 70 -18.23 14.84 -11.29
C VAL A 70 -16.92 15.55 -11.60
N ASN A 71 -16.51 16.52 -10.78
CA ASN A 71 -15.22 17.21 -10.94
C ASN A 71 -14.05 16.26 -10.74
N ASP A 72 -14.05 15.51 -9.64
CA ASP A 72 -12.98 14.60 -9.27
C ASP A 72 -12.87 13.40 -10.22
N SER A 73 -14.00 12.98 -10.83
CA SER A 73 -13.99 11.92 -11.83
C SER A 73 -13.18 12.25 -13.09
N LYS A 74 -12.82 13.51 -13.31
CA LYS A 74 -11.97 13.98 -14.41
C LYS A 74 -10.49 14.07 -14.04
N ASP A 75 -10.17 14.07 -12.75
CA ASP A 75 -8.78 14.19 -12.27
C ASP A 75 -8.16 12.81 -12.02
N HIS A 76 -7.77 12.13 -13.11
CA HIS A 76 -7.15 10.82 -13.05
C HIS A 76 -5.70 10.83 -12.55
N ALA A 77 -5.09 12.01 -12.43
CA ALA A 77 -3.69 12.13 -12.07
C ALA A 77 -3.47 12.03 -10.55
N HIS A 78 -4.44 12.44 -9.76
CA HIS A 78 -4.28 12.60 -8.31
C HIS A 78 -5.11 11.59 -7.49
N CYS A 79 -6.28 11.19 -7.97
CA CYS A 79 -7.15 10.27 -7.24
C CYS A 79 -8.00 9.39 -8.15
N LYS A 80 -8.53 8.31 -7.56
CA LYS A 80 -9.57 7.50 -8.20
C LYS A 80 -10.93 7.88 -7.60
N CYS A 81 -11.83 8.39 -8.42
CA CYS A 81 -13.19 8.73 -8.00
C CYS A 81 -14.06 7.47 -7.94
N ILE A 82 -14.69 7.24 -6.80
CA ILE A 82 -15.70 6.20 -6.58
C ILE A 82 -17.02 6.90 -6.28
N PHE A 83 -18.08 6.52 -6.99
CA PHE A 83 -19.43 7.01 -6.77
C PHE A 83 -20.34 5.85 -6.42
N CYS A 84 -20.98 5.93 -5.26
CA CYS A 84 -21.93 4.94 -4.79
C CYS A 84 -23.30 5.60 -4.61
N MET A 85 -24.29 5.16 -5.37
CA MET A 85 -25.67 5.58 -5.20
C MET A 85 -26.44 4.43 -4.57
N THR A 86 -26.75 4.53 -3.27
CA THR A 86 -27.62 3.54 -2.60
C THR A 86 -29.05 3.72 -3.05
N ARG A 87 -29.74 2.60 -3.27
CA ARG A 87 -31.13 2.64 -3.71
C ARG A 87 -32.07 3.14 -2.62
N GLU A 88 -31.81 2.70 -1.41
CA GLU A 88 -32.61 2.98 -0.22
C GLU A 88 -31.73 3.34 0.97
N GLU A 89 -32.27 4.07 1.91
CA GLU A 89 -31.68 4.25 3.24
C GLU A 89 -32.79 4.33 4.28
N ASP A 90 -32.79 3.39 5.23
CA ASP A 90 -33.86 3.15 6.19
C ASP A 90 -35.20 2.95 5.42
N ASP A 91 -36.22 3.76 5.66
CA ASP A 91 -37.54 3.68 4.99
C ASP A 91 -37.67 4.67 3.82
N MET A 92 -36.56 5.25 3.33
CA MET A 92 -36.55 6.23 2.23
C MET A 92 -36.04 5.61 0.95
N ASP A 93 -36.78 5.79 -0.13
CA ASP A 93 -36.40 5.46 -1.50
C ASP A 93 -36.34 6.76 -2.34
N TRP A 94 -35.63 6.70 -3.46
CA TRP A 94 -35.66 7.75 -4.47
C TRP A 94 -36.99 7.78 -5.18
N ASP A 95 -37.49 8.99 -5.48
CA ASP A 95 -38.52 9.08 -6.47
C ASP A 95 -37.99 8.71 -7.87
N LYS A 96 -38.90 8.48 -8.81
CA LYS A 96 -38.56 8.00 -10.15
C LYS A 96 -37.69 8.99 -10.94
N ASP A 97 -37.94 10.28 -10.80
CA ASP A 97 -37.25 11.31 -11.57
C ASP A 97 -35.88 11.64 -10.97
N GLU A 98 -35.77 11.64 -9.63
CA GLU A 98 -34.52 11.73 -8.91
C GLU A 98 -33.60 10.56 -9.25
N TYR A 99 -34.12 9.34 -9.17
CA TYR A 99 -33.37 8.14 -9.51
C TYR A 99 -32.83 8.17 -10.93
N LYS A 100 -33.69 8.55 -11.91
CA LYS A 100 -33.30 8.70 -13.31
C LYS A 100 -32.18 9.75 -13.48
N SER A 101 -32.30 10.88 -12.80
CA SER A 101 -31.32 11.96 -12.82
C SER A 101 -29.97 11.49 -12.26
N LEU A 102 -29.98 10.77 -11.14
CA LEU A 102 -28.75 10.21 -10.51
C LEU A 102 -28.12 9.11 -11.35
N CYS A 103 -28.92 8.30 -12.06
CA CYS A 103 -28.39 7.35 -13.05
C CYS A 103 -27.62 8.08 -14.18
N ALA A 104 -28.12 9.23 -14.64
CA ALA A 104 -27.42 10.04 -15.63
C ALA A 104 -26.09 10.61 -15.08
N VAL A 105 -26.07 11.04 -13.82
CA VAL A 105 -24.85 11.45 -13.12
C VAL A 105 -23.85 10.29 -13.01
N SER A 106 -24.32 9.09 -12.60
CA SER A 106 -23.49 7.89 -12.53
C SER A 106 -22.85 7.55 -13.88
N ASN A 107 -23.62 7.62 -14.95
CA ASN A 107 -23.13 7.39 -16.32
C ASN A 107 -22.07 8.45 -16.73
N MET A 108 -22.25 9.71 -16.34
CA MET A 108 -21.27 10.77 -16.59
C MET A 108 -19.96 10.50 -15.86
N ILE A 109 -20.02 10.15 -14.57
CA ILE A 109 -18.86 9.82 -13.76
C ILE A 109 -18.14 8.58 -14.31
N ALA A 110 -18.90 7.55 -14.70
CA ALA A 110 -18.35 6.36 -15.35
C ALA A 110 -17.63 6.68 -16.67
N SER A 111 -18.22 7.55 -17.49
CA SER A 111 -17.64 8.01 -18.76
C SER A 111 -16.34 8.81 -18.56
N ASN A 112 -16.20 9.47 -17.43
CA ASN A 112 -14.96 10.12 -17.01
C ASN A 112 -13.96 9.13 -16.38
N GLY A 113 -14.24 7.81 -16.28
CA GLY A 113 -13.38 6.80 -15.70
C GLY A 113 -13.56 6.57 -14.18
N GLY A 114 -14.58 7.18 -13.56
CA GLY A 114 -14.96 6.89 -12.19
C GLY A 114 -15.58 5.50 -12.03
N ILE A 115 -15.49 4.96 -10.84
CA ILE A 115 -15.97 3.62 -10.49
C ILE A 115 -17.34 3.74 -9.83
N ILE A 116 -18.32 2.97 -10.28
CA ILE A 116 -19.70 3.08 -9.84
C ILE A 116 -20.11 1.85 -9.04
N PHE A 117 -20.76 2.10 -7.89
CA PHE A 117 -21.34 1.05 -7.05
C PHE A 117 -22.78 1.38 -6.67
N GLY A 118 -23.55 0.33 -6.38
CA GLY A 118 -24.93 0.43 -5.89
C GLY A 118 -25.08 0.07 -4.41
N SER A 119 -24.02 -0.47 -3.77
CA SER A 119 -24.07 -0.86 -2.37
C SER A 119 -22.77 -0.52 -1.63
N LEU A 120 -22.88 -0.32 -0.31
CA LEU A 120 -21.73 -0.06 0.56
C LEU A 120 -20.85 -1.30 0.72
N ASN A 121 -21.42 -2.50 0.63
CA ASN A 121 -20.68 -3.74 0.73
C ASN A 121 -19.73 -3.91 -0.47
N ASP A 122 -20.20 -3.61 -1.69
CA ASP A 122 -19.38 -3.69 -2.90
C ASP A 122 -18.25 -2.65 -2.85
N VAL A 123 -18.51 -1.44 -2.32
CA VAL A 123 -17.49 -0.41 -2.08
C VAL A 123 -16.43 -0.93 -1.10
N ALA A 124 -16.86 -1.50 0.03
CA ALA A 124 -15.93 -2.01 1.03
C ALA A 124 -15.09 -3.17 0.49
N GLU A 125 -15.70 -4.11 -0.22
CA GLU A 125 -14.98 -5.21 -0.86
C GLU A 125 -13.95 -4.71 -1.86
N TYR A 126 -14.32 -3.78 -2.74
CA TYR A 126 -13.42 -3.18 -3.72
C TYR A 126 -12.22 -2.50 -3.03
N LEU A 127 -12.48 -1.61 -2.06
CA LEU A 127 -11.43 -0.86 -1.37
C LEU A 127 -10.49 -1.78 -0.57
N ASN A 128 -11.03 -2.80 0.08
CA ASN A 128 -10.24 -3.77 0.82
C ASN A 128 -9.36 -4.62 -0.10
N ASN A 129 -9.87 -5.01 -1.27
CA ASN A 129 -9.08 -5.74 -2.27
C ASN A 129 -7.94 -4.87 -2.85
N GLU A 130 -8.19 -3.59 -3.11
CA GLU A 130 -7.13 -2.66 -3.55
C GLU A 130 -6.09 -2.43 -2.45
N TYR A 131 -6.52 -2.29 -1.20
CA TYR A 131 -5.63 -2.18 -0.05
C TYR A 131 -4.71 -3.40 0.08
N GLU A 132 -5.27 -4.62 0.00
CA GLU A 132 -4.49 -5.86 0.09
C GLU A 132 -3.47 -6.01 -1.06
N LYS A 133 -3.82 -5.58 -2.27
CA LYS A 133 -2.87 -5.55 -3.41
C LYS A 133 -1.70 -4.61 -3.16
N ILE A 134 -1.96 -3.43 -2.60
CA ILE A 134 -0.91 -2.45 -2.26
C ILE A 134 0.00 -3.01 -1.16
N GLU A 135 -0.58 -3.54 -0.09
CA GLU A 135 0.15 -4.17 1.01
C GLU A 135 1.06 -5.32 0.55
N LYS A 136 0.52 -6.19 -0.31
CA LYS A 136 1.30 -7.29 -0.89
C LYS A 136 2.48 -6.78 -1.70
N ARG A 137 2.24 -5.82 -2.60
CA ARG A 137 3.31 -5.21 -3.42
C ARG A 137 4.37 -4.53 -2.55
N GLN A 138 3.98 -3.85 -1.48
CA GLN A 138 4.93 -3.20 -0.57
C GLN A 138 5.82 -4.24 0.12
N LYS A 139 5.25 -5.35 0.61
CA LYS A 139 6.01 -6.45 1.21
C LYS A 139 6.99 -7.10 0.23
N GLU A 140 6.60 -7.26 -1.04
CA GLU A 140 7.49 -7.77 -2.09
C GLU A 140 8.68 -6.82 -2.32
N ILE A 141 8.43 -5.50 -2.45
CA ILE A 141 9.48 -4.49 -2.62
C ILE A 141 10.43 -4.45 -1.42
N ASP A 142 9.88 -4.51 -0.20
CA ASP A 142 10.69 -4.50 1.02
C ASP A 142 11.53 -5.79 1.13
N GLY A 143 10.97 -6.94 0.74
CA GLY A 143 11.69 -8.20 0.63
C GLY A 143 12.87 -8.13 -0.35
N GLU A 144 12.66 -7.58 -1.55
CA GLU A 144 13.71 -7.39 -2.55
C GLU A 144 14.81 -6.42 -2.08
N ARG A 145 14.44 -5.32 -1.41
CA ARG A 145 15.40 -4.36 -0.82
C ARG A 145 16.26 -5.02 0.26
N MET A 146 15.64 -5.81 1.14
CA MET A 146 16.34 -6.56 2.19
C MET A 146 17.31 -7.59 1.58
N TYR A 147 16.85 -8.36 0.58
CA TYR A 147 17.73 -9.32 -0.12
C TYR A 147 18.93 -8.61 -0.77
N GLY A 148 18.71 -7.52 -1.47
CA GLY A 148 19.77 -6.72 -2.08
C GLY A 148 20.78 -6.17 -1.05
N TYR A 149 20.30 -5.72 0.12
CA TYR A 149 21.15 -5.27 1.21
C TYR A 149 22.03 -6.41 1.75
N TYR A 150 21.44 -7.57 2.05
CA TYR A 150 22.19 -8.73 2.57
C TYR A 150 23.17 -9.26 1.53
N LYS A 151 22.80 -9.34 0.26
CA LYS A 151 23.68 -9.74 -0.83
C LYS A 151 24.94 -8.85 -0.88
N LYS A 152 24.78 -7.52 -0.92
CA LYS A 152 25.91 -6.57 -0.93
C LYS A 152 26.79 -6.70 0.31
N ARG A 153 26.18 -6.89 1.48
CA ARG A 153 26.89 -7.05 2.75
C ARG A 153 27.72 -8.36 2.77
N THR A 154 27.14 -9.44 2.28
CA THR A 154 27.82 -10.75 2.16
C THR A 154 29.00 -10.66 1.20
N GLU A 155 28.82 -10.05 0.03
CA GLU A 155 29.90 -9.82 -0.94
C GLU A 155 31.03 -8.97 -0.33
N HIS A 156 30.70 -7.95 0.44
CA HIS A 156 31.69 -7.13 1.14
C HIS A 156 32.48 -7.96 2.19
N LEU A 157 31.79 -8.73 3.01
CA LEU A 157 32.40 -9.59 4.02
C LEU A 157 33.30 -10.67 3.37
N LEU A 158 32.86 -11.26 2.26
CA LEU A 158 33.68 -12.22 1.50
C LEU A 158 34.95 -11.57 0.94
N ARG A 159 34.89 -10.34 0.43
CA ARG A 159 36.08 -9.60 -0.01
C ARG A 159 37.07 -9.36 1.14
N LEU A 160 36.56 -8.92 2.30
CA LEU A 160 37.40 -8.71 3.49
C LEU A 160 38.00 -10.00 3.98
N PHE A 161 37.25 -11.10 3.99
CA PHE A 161 37.70 -12.40 4.40
C PHE A 161 38.78 -12.95 3.44
N ASN A 162 38.57 -12.82 2.12
CA ASN A 162 39.56 -13.19 1.11
C ASN A 162 40.87 -12.39 1.27
N LYS A 163 40.76 -11.08 1.56
CA LYS A 163 41.95 -10.25 1.85
C LYS A 163 42.70 -10.75 3.07
N LEU A 164 41.99 -11.06 4.15
CA LEU A 164 42.55 -11.54 5.40
C LEU A 164 43.22 -12.91 5.21
N ILE A 165 42.57 -13.83 4.50
CA ILE A 165 43.13 -15.17 4.19
C ILE A 165 44.40 -15.05 3.35
N LYS A 166 44.41 -14.17 2.35
CA LYS A 166 45.57 -13.91 1.50
C LYS A 166 46.79 -13.41 2.29
N GLU A 167 46.56 -12.62 3.34
CA GLU A 167 47.62 -12.12 4.22
C GLU A 167 48.10 -13.18 5.24
N ILE A 168 47.27 -14.16 5.59
CA ILE A 168 47.52 -15.13 6.64
C ILE A 168 48.10 -16.44 6.10
N LEU A 169 47.66 -16.89 4.91
CA LEU A 169 48.03 -18.17 4.33
C LEU A 169 49.27 -18.06 3.42
N PRO A 170 50.19 -19.02 3.45
CA PRO A 170 51.23 -19.14 2.42
C PRO A 170 50.59 -19.28 1.02
N ALA A 171 51.26 -18.75 -0.02
CA ALA A 171 50.71 -18.62 -1.38
C ALA A 171 50.11 -19.92 -1.96
N GLY A 172 50.71 -21.07 -1.70
CA GLY A 172 50.19 -22.38 -2.16
C GLY A 172 48.90 -22.83 -1.48
N TRP A 173 48.66 -22.40 -0.24
CA TRP A 173 47.45 -22.71 0.52
C TRP A 173 46.28 -21.78 0.15
N TYR A 174 46.61 -20.56 -0.29
CA TYR A 174 45.62 -19.61 -0.77
C TYR A 174 44.94 -20.08 -2.06
N CYS A 175 45.72 -20.63 -3.03
CA CYS A 175 45.16 -21.17 -4.27
C CYS A 175 44.21 -22.35 -3.99
N MET A 176 44.60 -23.30 -3.09
CA MET A 176 43.71 -24.39 -2.70
C MET A 176 42.43 -23.95 -2.00
N ALA A 177 42.48 -22.88 -1.20
CA ALA A 177 41.30 -22.31 -0.57
C ALA A 177 40.38 -21.64 -1.59
N MET A 178 40.93 -20.93 -2.59
CA MET A 178 40.16 -20.27 -3.64
C MET A 178 39.49 -21.24 -4.62
N ASP A 179 40.15 -22.35 -4.98
CA ASP A 179 39.57 -23.41 -5.82
C ASP A 179 38.34 -24.07 -5.15
N THR A 180 38.32 -24.09 -3.81
CA THR A 180 37.20 -24.63 -3.01
C THR A 180 36.05 -23.62 -2.88
N TRP A 181 36.24 -22.33 -3.19
CA TRP A 181 35.27 -21.24 -3.00
C TRP A 181 34.53 -20.86 -4.27
N GLN A 182 34.84 -21.48 -5.40
CA GLN A 182 34.06 -21.32 -6.66
C GLN A 182 32.82 -22.20 -6.71
N CYS A 183 32.50 -22.87 -5.62
CA CYS A 183 31.43 -23.84 -5.53
C CYS A 183 30.11 -23.22 -4.98
N GLU A 184 28.97 -23.82 -5.38
CA GLU A 184 27.61 -23.36 -5.10
C GLU A 184 27.22 -23.43 -3.61
N GLU A 185 26.08 -22.81 -3.22
CA GLU A 185 25.63 -22.59 -1.83
C GLU A 185 25.67 -23.80 -0.88
N GLU A 186 25.56 -25.03 -1.39
CA GLU A 186 25.64 -26.26 -0.57
C GLU A 186 27.01 -26.50 0.04
N GLU A 187 28.05 -25.86 -0.48
CA GLU A 187 29.43 -26.02 -0.02
C GLU A 187 29.89 -24.99 1.01
N VAL A 188 29.09 -23.92 1.25
CA VAL A 188 29.42 -22.92 2.29
C VAL A 188 29.50 -23.59 3.68
N GLU A 189 28.59 -24.52 3.97
CA GLU A 189 28.60 -25.28 5.23
C GLU A 189 29.81 -26.20 5.32
N GLU A 190 30.24 -26.81 4.23
CA GLU A 190 31.42 -27.62 4.20
C GLU A 190 32.71 -26.77 4.31
N CYS A 191 32.72 -25.58 3.70
CA CYS A 191 33.83 -24.64 3.88
C CYS A 191 33.92 -24.15 5.33
N ILE A 192 32.79 -23.83 5.98
CA ILE A 192 32.73 -23.47 7.41
C ILE A 192 33.21 -24.64 8.28
N ARG A 193 32.78 -25.88 7.98
CA ARG A 193 33.27 -27.09 8.66
C ARG A 193 34.78 -27.29 8.49
N ARG A 194 35.34 -27.02 7.29
CA ARG A 194 36.80 -27.10 7.04
C ARG A 194 37.58 -26.01 7.75
N LEU A 195 37.06 -24.79 7.83
CA LEU A 195 37.65 -23.68 8.59
C LEU A 195 37.65 -23.95 10.11
N ASN A 196 36.66 -24.69 10.60
CA ASN A 196 36.56 -25.09 12.02
C ASN A 196 37.44 -26.30 12.40
N ARG A 197 38.19 -26.88 11.47
CA ARG A 197 39.14 -27.96 11.83
C ARG A 197 40.19 -27.47 12.83
N PRO A 198 40.55 -28.29 13.82
CA PRO A 198 41.47 -27.89 14.88
C PRO A 198 42.81 -27.36 14.40
N PHE A 199 43.27 -27.80 13.21
CA PHE A 199 44.50 -27.34 12.58
C PHE A 199 44.40 -25.87 12.11
N VAL A 200 43.28 -25.48 11.45
CA VAL A 200 43.07 -24.11 10.99
C VAL A 200 42.92 -23.17 12.18
N GLN A 201 42.21 -23.58 13.21
CA GLN A 201 42.09 -22.84 14.47
C GLN A 201 43.42 -22.65 15.19
N LYS A 202 44.33 -23.62 15.12
CA LYS A 202 45.70 -23.48 15.64
C LYS A 202 46.54 -22.47 14.85
N LEU A 203 46.38 -22.40 13.52
CA LEU A 203 47.05 -21.43 12.68
C LEU A 203 46.59 -20.00 12.95
N ILE A 204 45.27 -19.81 13.10
CA ILE A 204 44.63 -18.50 13.44
C ILE A 204 45.15 -18.03 14.84
N LYS A 205 45.24 -18.93 15.81
CA LYS A 205 45.74 -18.61 17.16
C LYS A 205 47.23 -18.29 17.22
N ARG A 206 48.08 -18.85 16.31
CA ARG A 206 49.53 -18.61 16.29
C ARG A 206 49.94 -17.26 15.71
N LYS A 207 49.05 -16.54 15.02
CA LYS A 207 49.33 -15.20 14.43
C LYS A 207 48.67 -14.02 15.19
N LYS A 208 48.20 -14.23 16.43
CA LYS A 208 47.93 -13.11 17.34
C LYS A 208 49.24 -12.67 18.00
N PHE A 209 49.93 -11.79 17.31
CA PHE A 209 50.93 -10.87 17.88
C PHE A 209 50.59 -9.48 17.38
#